data_369ff2f26ba231e111ac29c447d22ad8
#
_entry.id   369ff2f26ba231e111ac29c447d22ad8
#
_cell.length_a   1.000
_cell.length_b   1.000
_cell.length_c   1.000
_cell.angle_alpha   90.00
_cell.angle_beta   90.00
_cell.angle_gamma   90.00
#
_symmetry.space_group_name_H-M   'P 1'
#
loop_
_entity.id
_entity.type
_entity.pdbx_description
1 polymer ?
#
loop_
_entity_poly.entity_id
_entity_poly.type
_entity_poly.pdbx_seq_one_letter_code
_entity_poly.pdbx_strand_id
1 'polypeptide(L)'
;MNLQYRCLIIVLMWLTLGSVFTQSAPFNIILEPVNIAGLGGLQSFAFGQHEGKWLIVGGRLDGLHRRQPFASFDIAGHNNQLIVVDPVNLKTWTASIGSLPIPIQEQLKSTNMEFYQEGNILYVVGGYGYSAREGDHTTFGSLTAINVPATMDAIINKTELSKNMRQINDPLFQVTGGR
;
A
#
# COMPACT_ATOMS: atom_id res chain seq x y z
N MET A 1 -42.70 -38.52 24.04
CA MET A 1 -41.38 -38.94 23.51
C MET A 1 -40.70 -39.79 24.57
N ASN A 2 -40.54 -41.08 24.28
CA ASN A 2 -40.07 -42.08 25.25
C ASN A 2 -38.62 -41.81 25.67
N LEU A 3 -38.28 -42.17 26.92
CA LEU A 3 -36.95 -41.96 27.51
C LEU A 3 -35.82 -42.53 26.61
N GLN A 4 -36.09 -43.65 25.94
CA GLN A 4 -35.17 -44.33 24.99
C GLN A 4 -34.80 -43.45 23.81
N TYR A 5 -35.72 -42.68 23.23
CA TYR A 5 -35.44 -41.76 22.13
C TYR A 5 -34.66 -40.54 22.59
N ARG A 6 -34.87 -40.06 23.82
CA ARG A 6 -34.08 -38.96 24.38
C ARG A 6 -32.62 -39.36 24.60
N CYS A 7 -32.39 -40.59 25.14
CA CYS A 7 -31.03 -41.10 25.30
C CYS A 7 -30.33 -41.30 23.94
N LEU A 8 -31.05 -41.81 22.93
CA LEU A 8 -30.49 -42.03 21.59
C LEU A 8 -30.08 -40.70 20.93
N ILE A 9 -30.90 -39.64 21.05
CA ILE A 9 -30.60 -38.33 20.52
C ILE A 9 -29.37 -37.71 21.20
N ILE A 10 -29.26 -37.87 22.55
CA ILE A 10 -28.09 -37.35 23.29
C ILE A 10 -26.82 -38.09 22.89
N VAL A 11 -26.85 -39.39 22.69
CA VAL A 11 -25.70 -40.18 22.24
C VAL A 11 -25.33 -39.82 20.81
N LEU A 12 -26.30 -39.61 19.92
CA LEU A 12 -26.03 -39.14 18.55
C LEU A 12 -25.40 -37.74 18.53
N MET A 13 -25.88 -36.84 19.40
CA MET A 13 -25.30 -35.48 19.52
C MET A 13 -23.85 -35.50 20.06
N TRP A 14 -23.52 -36.45 20.95
CA TRP A 14 -22.16 -36.64 21.43
C TRP A 14 -21.21 -37.23 20.37
N LEU A 15 -21.73 -38.10 19.51
CA LEU A 15 -20.97 -38.68 18.39
C LEU A 15 -20.67 -37.67 17.28
N THR A 16 -21.46 -36.60 17.17
CA THR A 16 -21.23 -35.53 16.20
C THR A 16 -20.29 -34.42 16.70
N LEU A 17 -19.89 -34.42 17.97
CA LEU A 17 -18.77 -33.65 18.49
C LEU A 17 -17.45 -34.26 17.98
N GLY A 18 -17.34 -34.36 16.66
CA GLY A 18 -16.12 -34.75 16.00
C GLY A 18 -14.98 -33.85 16.49
N SER A 19 -13.88 -34.46 16.87
CA SER A 19 -12.65 -33.76 17.22
C SER A 19 -12.34 -32.75 16.13
N VAL A 20 -12.42 -31.46 16.44
CA VAL A 20 -11.91 -30.41 15.57
C VAL A 20 -10.41 -30.60 15.58
N PHE A 21 -9.89 -31.37 14.62
CA PHE A 21 -8.46 -31.41 14.36
C PHE A 21 -8.08 -30.03 13.89
N THR A 22 -7.50 -29.23 14.77
CA THR A 22 -6.80 -28.03 14.35
C THR A 22 -5.65 -28.48 13.47
N GLN A 23 -5.81 -28.30 12.16
CA GLN A 23 -4.75 -28.56 11.22
C GLN A 23 -3.62 -27.60 11.55
N SER A 24 -2.50 -28.11 12.06
CA SER A 24 -1.31 -27.28 12.24
C SER A 24 -0.85 -26.80 10.86
N ALA A 25 -0.53 -25.51 10.74
CA ALA A 25 0.01 -25.00 9.50
C ALA A 25 1.27 -25.79 9.10
N PRO A 26 1.41 -26.18 7.84
CA PRO A 26 2.57 -26.96 7.36
C PRO A 26 3.87 -26.15 7.35
N PHE A 27 3.84 -24.92 7.81
CA PHE A 27 4.98 -24.00 7.84
C PHE A 27 4.94 -23.18 9.14
N ASN A 28 6.11 -22.66 9.52
CA ASN A 28 6.26 -21.69 10.60
C ASN A 28 6.73 -20.37 10.01
N ILE A 29 6.15 -19.24 10.44
CA ILE A 29 6.56 -17.91 10.02
C ILE A 29 7.30 -17.27 11.18
N ILE A 30 8.54 -16.87 10.92
CA ILE A 30 9.36 -16.09 11.86
C ILE A 30 9.47 -14.68 11.29
N LEU A 31 9.08 -13.66 12.07
CA LEU A 31 9.22 -12.27 11.69
C LEU A 31 10.43 -11.69 12.42
N GLU A 32 11.42 -11.26 11.65
CA GLU A 32 12.60 -10.58 12.16
C GLU A 32 12.51 -9.09 11.81
N PRO A 33 12.57 -8.17 12.79
CA PRO A 33 12.55 -6.74 12.51
C PRO A 33 13.86 -6.33 11.84
N VAL A 34 13.75 -5.62 10.73
CA VAL A 34 14.90 -5.05 10.00
C VAL A 34 14.81 -3.54 10.06
N ASN A 35 15.87 -2.89 10.52
CA ASN A 35 15.96 -1.44 10.54
C ASN A 35 16.78 -0.95 9.34
N ILE A 36 16.15 -0.17 8.46
CA ILE A 36 16.78 0.42 7.29
C ILE A 36 16.87 1.93 7.49
N ALA A 37 18.10 2.46 7.54
CA ALA A 37 18.34 3.88 7.77
C ALA A 37 17.66 4.74 6.68
N GLY A 38 16.94 5.78 7.10
CA GLY A 38 16.27 6.72 6.22
C GLY A 38 14.91 6.25 5.66
N LEU A 39 14.45 5.02 5.95
CA LEU A 39 13.14 4.56 5.52
C LEU A 39 12.01 5.16 6.38
N GLY A 40 12.19 5.18 7.70
CA GLY A 40 11.16 5.63 8.64
C GLY A 40 9.95 4.72 8.71
N GLY A 41 8.91 5.15 9.42
CA GLY A 41 7.60 4.50 9.43
C GLY A 41 6.76 4.98 8.25
N LEU A 42 6.20 4.05 7.48
CA LEU A 42 5.36 4.37 6.33
C LEU A 42 4.22 3.36 6.22
N GLN A 43 3.01 3.84 5.93
CA GLN A 43 1.82 3.01 5.78
C GLN A 43 1.01 3.38 4.53
N SER A 44 0.18 2.44 4.05
CA SER A 44 -0.78 2.65 2.95
C SER A 44 -0.15 3.21 1.67
N PHE A 45 1.04 2.72 1.34
CA PHE A 45 1.82 3.08 0.15
C PHE A 45 1.62 2.06 -0.98
N ALA A 46 1.85 2.48 -2.22
CA ALA A 46 2.04 1.59 -3.36
C ALA A 46 3.53 1.25 -3.51
N PHE A 47 3.83 0.08 -4.08
CA PHE A 47 5.23 -0.26 -4.35
C PHE A 47 5.40 -1.10 -5.62
N GLY A 48 6.55 -0.95 -6.26
CA GLY A 48 7.02 -1.80 -7.33
C GLY A 48 8.38 -2.42 -7.00
N GLN A 49 8.75 -3.49 -7.71
CA GLN A 49 10.00 -4.21 -7.48
C GLN A 49 10.83 -4.35 -8.75
N HIS A 50 12.13 -4.22 -8.62
CA HIS A 50 13.08 -4.52 -9.67
C HIS A 50 14.44 -4.88 -9.08
N GLU A 51 15.02 -6.01 -9.52
CA GLU A 51 16.34 -6.50 -9.06
C GLU A 51 16.51 -6.51 -7.54
N GLY A 52 15.50 -7.03 -6.82
CA GLY A 52 15.51 -7.14 -5.37
C GLY A 52 15.33 -5.81 -4.60
N LYS A 53 15.20 -4.69 -5.28
CA LYS A 53 14.90 -3.38 -4.69
C LYS A 53 13.41 -3.05 -4.81
N TRP A 54 12.93 -2.17 -3.94
CA TRP A 54 11.56 -1.69 -3.94
C TRP A 54 11.51 -0.19 -4.27
N LEU A 55 10.57 0.19 -5.13
CA LEU A 55 10.18 1.59 -5.34
C LEU A 55 8.91 1.84 -4.54
N ILE A 56 8.96 2.69 -3.54
CA ILE A 56 7.81 3.06 -2.71
C ILE A 56 7.25 4.40 -3.18
N VAL A 57 5.93 4.47 -3.27
CA VAL A 57 5.16 5.62 -3.78
C VAL A 57 4.03 5.95 -2.83
N GLY A 58 3.93 7.21 -2.43
CA GLY A 58 2.85 7.70 -1.57
C GLY A 58 2.85 7.15 -0.16
N GLY A 59 1.67 7.11 0.44
CA GLY A 59 1.49 6.65 1.81
C GLY A 59 1.63 7.76 2.85
N ARG A 60 1.60 7.36 4.12
CA ARG A 60 1.62 8.29 5.27
C ARG A 60 2.78 8.00 6.21
N LEU A 61 3.33 9.08 6.78
CA LEU A 61 4.48 9.09 7.68
C LEU A 61 4.07 9.25 9.15
N ASP A 62 2.81 9.59 9.43
CA ASP A 62 2.32 9.96 10.76
C ASP A 62 1.75 8.77 11.57
N GLY A 63 1.99 7.54 11.11
CA GLY A 63 1.52 6.33 11.79
C GLY A 63 0.01 6.18 11.73
N LEU A 64 -0.60 5.64 12.80
CA LEU A 64 -2.06 5.53 12.88
C LEU A 64 -2.69 6.92 12.96
N HIS A 65 -3.60 7.22 12.03
CA HIS A 65 -4.29 8.49 11.99
C HIS A 65 -5.15 8.73 13.25
N ARG A 66 -5.36 9.99 13.60
CA ARG A 66 -6.26 10.38 14.67
C ARG A 66 -7.70 10.00 14.32
N ARG A 67 -8.51 9.67 15.34
CA ARG A 67 -9.90 9.26 15.14
C ARG A 67 -10.86 10.40 14.76
N GLN A 68 -10.50 11.65 15.06
CA GLN A 68 -11.32 12.81 14.71
C GLN A 68 -11.28 13.04 13.19
N PRO A 69 -12.43 13.15 12.52
CA PRO A 69 -12.50 13.31 11.06
C PRO A 69 -11.63 14.46 10.53
N PHE A 70 -11.61 15.60 11.22
CA PHE A 70 -10.84 16.79 10.84
C PHE A 70 -9.33 16.64 11.03
N ALA A 71 -8.86 15.59 11.69
CA ALA A 71 -7.45 15.36 11.99
C ALA A 71 -6.94 14.01 11.41
N SER A 72 -7.78 13.28 10.70
CA SER A 72 -7.45 11.92 10.26
C SER A 72 -6.44 11.87 9.13
N PHE A 73 -6.41 12.88 8.26
CA PHE A 73 -5.57 12.93 7.07
C PHE A 73 -4.85 14.28 6.94
N ASP A 74 -4.16 14.68 8.02
CA ASP A 74 -3.36 15.92 8.00
C ASP A 74 -2.39 15.92 6.81
N ILE A 75 -2.33 17.05 6.09
CA ILE A 75 -1.48 17.23 4.91
C ILE A 75 -0.01 16.99 5.26
N ALA A 76 0.41 17.35 6.47
CA ALA A 76 1.78 17.15 6.95
C ALA A 76 2.19 15.67 7.06
N GLY A 77 1.21 14.76 7.18
CA GLY A 77 1.46 13.32 7.27
C GLY A 77 1.67 12.62 5.92
N HIS A 78 1.49 13.29 4.79
CA HIS A 78 1.70 12.68 3.48
C HIS A 78 3.18 12.49 3.14
N ASN A 79 3.51 11.35 2.54
CA ASN A 79 4.82 11.15 1.95
C ASN A 79 4.91 11.92 0.62
N ASN A 80 5.83 12.85 0.53
CA ASN A 80 6.09 13.67 -0.67
C ASN A 80 7.36 13.25 -1.42
N GLN A 81 7.83 12.02 -1.20
CA GLN A 81 9.02 11.46 -1.82
C GLN A 81 8.74 10.13 -2.50
N LEU A 82 9.49 9.84 -3.55
CA LEU A 82 9.69 8.49 -4.05
C LEU A 82 10.89 7.91 -3.32
N ILE A 83 10.77 6.66 -2.84
CA ILE A 83 11.81 6.01 -2.04
C ILE A 83 12.21 4.71 -2.72
N VAL A 84 13.50 4.56 -3.00
CA VAL A 84 14.08 3.27 -3.39
C VAL A 84 14.66 2.62 -2.15
N VAL A 85 14.31 1.36 -1.91
CA VAL A 85 14.79 0.56 -0.78
C VAL A 85 15.56 -0.65 -1.30
N ASP A 86 16.76 -0.83 -0.83
CA ASP A 86 17.54 -2.05 -0.99
C ASP A 86 17.52 -2.80 0.37
N PRO A 87 16.65 -3.80 0.52
CA PRO A 87 16.49 -4.51 1.79
C PRO A 87 17.68 -5.43 2.12
N VAL A 88 18.47 -5.81 1.12
CA VAL A 88 19.65 -6.67 1.30
C VAL A 88 20.84 -5.87 1.82
N ASN A 89 21.10 -4.70 1.22
CA ASN A 89 22.20 -3.82 1.61
C ASN A 89 21.79 -2.78 2.65
N LEU A 90 20.53 -2.79 3.12
CA LEU A 90 19.94 -1.88 4.12
C LEU A 90 20.13 -0.40 3.74
N LYS A 91 19.89 -0.07 2.46
CA LYS A 91 20.07 1.28 1.91
C LYS A 91 18.77 1.85 1.37
N THR A 92 18.66 3.18 1.46
CA THR A 92 17.58 3.94 0.82
C THR A 92 18.14 5.08 -0.02
N TRP A 93 17.39 5.44 -1.07
CA TRP A 93 17.57 6.65 -1.86
C TRP A 93 16.21 7.31 -2.01
N THR A 94 16.17 8.63 -1.99
CA THR A 94 14.93 9.38 -2.08
C THR A 94 15.01 10.48 -3.12
N ALA A 95 13.88 10.80 -3.74
CA ALA A 95 13.72 11.96 -4.58
C ALA A 95 12.37 12.63 -4.31
N SER A 96 12.38 13.98 -4.25
CA SER A 96 11.15 14.74 -4.11
C SER A 96 10.27 14.60 -5.35
N ILE A 97 8.96 14.46 -5.17
CA ILE A 97 7.98 14.49 -6.25
C ILE A 97 7.73 15.93 -6.74
N GLY A 98 8.29 16.96 -6.08
CA GLY A 98 8.05 18.37 -6.39
C GLY A 98 8.48 18.82 -7.80
N SER A 99 9.30 18.02 -8.49
CA SER A 99 9.68 18.27 -9.90
C SER A 99 8.69 17.69 -10.92
N LEU A 100 7.72 16.90 -10.49
CA LEU A 100 6.72 16.28 -11.37
C LEU A 100 5.58 17.27 -11.69
N PRO A 101 4.81 17.05 -12.75
CA PRO A 101 3.57 17.79 -12.99
C PRO A 101 2.59 17.71 -11.81
N ILE A 102 1.91 18.79 -11.49
CA ILE A 102 1.01 18.90 -10.32
C ILE A 102 0.02 17.74 -10.20
N PRO A 103 -0.70 17.30 -11.27
CA PRO A 103 -1.63 16.17 -11.14
C PRO A 103 -0.95 14.86 -10.72
N ILE A 104 0.26 14.61 -11.18
CA ILE A 104 1.05 13.44 -10.78
C ILE A 104 1.51 13.59 -9.32
N GLN A 105 1.98 14.78 -8.92
CA GLN A 105 2.36 15.02 -7.52
C GLN A 105 1.20 14.74 -6.57
N GLU A 106 0.00 15.24 -6.86
CA GLU A 106 -1.18 15.10 -6.01
C GLU A 106 -1.54 13.62 -5.81
N GLN A 107 -1.56 12.83 -6.88
CA GLN A 107 -1.82 11.40 -6.75
C GLN A 107 -0.69 10.66 -6.04
N LEU A 108 0.58 10.89 -6.41
CA LEU A 108 1.70 10.13 -5.88
C LEU A 108 2.07 10.47 -4.42
N LYS A 109 1.51 11.52 -3.82
CA LYS A 109 1.58 11.77 -2.37
C LYS A 109 0.35 11.27 -1.61
N SER A 110 -0.64 10.70 -2.29
CA SER A 110 -1.86 10.18 -1.66
C SER A 110 -1.63 8.87 -0.93
N THR A 111 -2.66 8.38 -0.29
CA THR A 111 -2.67 7.12 0.46
C THR A 111 -3.76 6.20 -0.03
N ASN A 112 -3.70 4.92 0.30
CA ASN A 112 -4.71 3.91 -0.08
C ASN A 112 -4.96 3.83 -1.60
N MET A 113 -3.89 3.97 -2.38
CA MET A 113 -3.94 3.72 -3.82
C MET A 113 -4.04 2.23 -4.09
N GLU A 114 -4.83 1.84 -5.09
CA GLU A 114 -4.69 0.51 -5.70
C GLU A 114 -3.47 0.50 -6.60
N PHE A 115 -2.77 -0.64 -6.64
CA PHE A 115 -1.60 -0.76 -7.50
C PHE A 115 -1.38 -2.20 -7.96
N TYR A 116 -0.80 -2.30 -9.15
CA TYR A 116 -0.40 -3.57 -9.75
C TYR A 116 0.85 -3.36 -10.60
N GLN A 117 1.79 -4.26 -10.53
CA GLN A 117 2.97 -4.24 -11.39
C GLN A 117 2.89 -5.34 -12.45
N GLU A 118 3.08 -4.97 -13.71
CA GLU A 118 3.27 -5.89 -14.82
C GLU A 118 4.62 -5.62 -15.49
N GLY A 119 5.50 -6.60 -15.43
CA GLY A 119 6.87 -6.45 -15.92
C GLY A 119 7.58 -5.27 -15.23
N ASN A 120 7.99 -4.30 -16.01
CA ASN A 120 8.69 -3.12 -15.54
C ASN A 120 7.77 -1.93 -15.21
N ILE A 121 6.46 -2.08 -15.37
CA ILE A 121 5.50 -0.98 -15.20
C ILE A 121 4.68 -1.21 -13.94
N LEU A 122 4.73 -0.23 -13.03
CA LEU A 122 3.83 -0.12 -11.88
C LEU A 122 2.67 0.79 -12.26
N TYR A 123 1.46 0.26 -12.22
CA TYR A 123 0.21 0.99 -12.37
C TYR A 123 -0.31 1.38 -11.00
N VAL A 124 -0.59 2.67 -10.81
CA VAL A 124 -1.14 3.23 -9.58
C VAL A 124 -2.46 3.89 -9.89
N VAL A 125 -3.53 3.49 -9.22
CA VAL A 125 -4.91 3.93 -9.49
C VAL A 125 -5.50 4.58 -8.26
N GLY A 126 -6.21 5.69 -8.45
CA GLY A 126 -6.96 6.35 -7.39
C GLY A 126 -6.07 6.93 -6.29
N GLY A 127 -6.42 6.61 -5.07
CA GLY A 127 -5.81 7.13 -3.85
C GLY A 127 -6.56 8.30 -3.26
N TYR A 128 -6.39 8.51 -1.94
CA TYR A 128 -7.04 9.57 -1.18
C TYR A 128 -6.02 10.57 -0.63
N GLY A 129 -6.25 11.85 -0.84
CA GLY A 129 -5.33 12.89 -0.40
C GLY A 129 -5.86 14.28 -0.63
N TYR A 130 -5.10 15.28 -0.20
CA TYR A 130 -5.44 16.68 -0.39
C TYR A 130 -5.14 17.13 -1.83
N SER A 131 -6.12 17.69 -2.50
CA SER A 131 -6.00 18.35 -3.79
C SER A 131 -5.95 19.86 -3.60
N ALA A 132 -4.85 20.49 -3.97
CA ALA A 132 -4.74 21.95 -3.94
C ALA A 132 -5.69 22.63 -4.94
N ARG A 133 -6.05 21.93 -6.03
CA ARG A 133 -7.00 22.41 -7.03
C ARG A 133 -8.43 22.47 -6.49
N GLU A 134 -8.84 21.46 -5.68
CA GLU A 134 -10.18 21.40 -5.10
C GLU A 134 -10.25 22.10 -3.74
N GLY A 135 -9.11 22.38 -3.11
CA GLY A 135 -9.02 22.98 -1.79
C GLY A 135 -9.45 22.04 -0.66
N ASP A 136 -9.59 20.76 -0.94
CA ASP A 136 -10.08 19.74 0.01
C ASP A 136 -9.47 18.36 -0.27
N HIS A 137 -9.77 17.41 0.61
CA HIS A 137 -9.42 16.01 0.41
C HIS A 137 -10.37 15.35 -0.60
N THR A 138 -9.80 14.57 -1.50
CA THR A 138 -10.54 13.89 -2.57
C THR A 138 -9.95 12.50 -2.84
N THR A 139 -10.76 11.65 -3.46
CA THR A 139 -10.28 10.43 -4.12
C THR A 139 -9.91 10.78 -5.55
N PHE A 140 -8.65 10.61 -5.92
CA PHE A 140 -8.17 10.97 -7.26
C PHE A 140 -8.72 10.04 -8.34
N GLY A 141 -9.22 10.63 -9.45
CA GLY A 141 -9.64 9.91 -10.65
C GLY A 141 -8.48 9.73 -11.64
N SER A 142 -7.35 9.19 -11.16
CA SER A 142 -6.12 9.10 -11.95
C SER A 142 -5.58 7.68 -11.99
N LEU A 143 -5.01 7.30 -13.15
CA LEU A 143 -4.15 6.14 -13.30
C LEU A 143 -2.78 6.63 -13.76
N THR A 144 -1.73 6.34 -12.98
CA THR A 144 -0.35 6.63 -13.33
C THR A 144 0.42 5.34 -13.60
N ALA A 145 1.02 5.24 -14.78
CA ALA A 145 1.96 4.18 -15.13
C ALA A 145 3.39 4.68 -14.88
N ILE A 146 4.16 3.93 -14.10
CA ILE A 146 5.52 4.25 -13.66
C ILE A 146 6.46 3.17 -14.16
N ASN A 147 7.49 3.55 -14.94
CA ASN A 147 8.57 2.64 -15.31
C ASN A 147 9.48 2.44 -14.08
N VAL A 148 9.38 1.30 -13.43
CA VAL A 148 10.04 1.01 -12.14
C VAL A 148 11.56 1.10 -12.25
N PRO A 149 12.26 0.34 -13.14
CA PRO A 149 13.72 0.42 -13.25
C PRO A 149 14.21 1.82 -13.60
N ALA A 150 13.60 2.48 -14.59
CA ALA A 150 14.02 3.82 -15.01
C ALA A 150 13.81 4.88 -13.91
N THR A 151 12.74 4.73 -13.11
CA THR A 151 12.47 5.61 -11.97
C THR A 151 13.46 5.37 -10.83
N MET A 152 13.78 4.10 -10.52
CA MET A 152 14.80 3.77 -9.53
C MET A 152 16.17 4.33 -9.92
N ASP A 153 16.57 4.15 -11.16
CA ASP A 153 17.82 4.71 -11.70
C ASP A 153 17.86 6.23 -11.59
N ALA A 154 16.74 6.90 -11.93
CA ALA A 154 16.65 8.35 -11.83
C ALA A 154 16.78 8.84 -10.38
N ILE A 155 16.21 8.12 -9.40
CA ILE A 155 16.32 8.44 -7.98
C ILE A 155 17.76 8.24 -7.49
N ILE A 156 18.38 7.11 -7.82
CA ILE A 156 19.73 6.75 -7.38
C ILE A 156 20.76 7.72 -7.97
N ASN A 157 20.63 8.04 -9.25
CA ASN A 157 21.56 8.89 -9.98
C ASN A 157 21.18 10.38 -9.97
N LYS A 158 20.08 10.77 -9.29
CA LYS A 158 19.57 12.14 -9.17
C LYS A 158 19.33 12.81 -10.53
N THR A 159 18.69 12.09 -11.44
CA THR A 159 18.32 12.56 -12.77
C THR A 159 16.82 12.85 -12.87
N GLU A 160 16.34 13.27 -14.03
CA GLU A 160 14.96 13.66 -14.26
C GLU A 160 13.96 12.48 -14.10
N LEU A 161 12.89 12.70 -13.34
CA LEU A 161 11.86 11.71 -13.04
C LEU A 161 10.69 11.73 -14.04
N SER A 162 10.32 12.90 -14.54
CA SER A 162 9.04 13.13 -15.23
C SER A 162 8.85 12.27 -16.48
N LYS A 163 9.91 11.96 -17.20
CA LYS A 163 9.88 11.13 -18.41
C LYS A 163 9.56 9.65 -18.16
N ASN A 164 9.69 9.21 -16.92
CA ASN A 164 9.48 7.81 -16.53
C ASN A 164 8.03 7.50 -16.16
N MET A 165 7.13 8.49 -16.26
CA MET A 165 5.74 8.37 -15.81
C MET A 165 4.78 8.88 -16.86
N ARG A 166 3.59 8.29 -16.90
CA ARG A 166 2.45 8.73 -17.72
C ARG A 166 1.20 8.64 -16.89
N GLN A 167 0.35 9.66 -16.98
CA GLN A 167 -0.92 9.70 -16.23
C GLN A 167 -2.09 9.95 -17.19
N ILE A 168 -3.18 9.26 -16.94
CA ILE A 168 -4.50 9.53 -17.52
C ILE A 168 -5.49 9.75 -16.37
N ASN A 169 -6.56 10.51 -16.67
CA ASN A 169 -7.60 10.86 -15.70
C ASN A 169 -8.95 10.40 -16.23
N ASP A 170 -9.69 9.69 -15.39
CA ASP A 170 -11.07 9.28 -15.63
C ASP A 170 -11.76 9.12 -14.27
N PRO A 171 -13.02 9.60 -14.10
CA PRO A 171 -13.79 9.39 -12.86
C PRO A 171 -13.90 7.92 -12.45
N LEU A 172 -13.81 6.97 -13.39
CA LEU A 172 -13.82 5.53 -13.11
C LEU A 172 -12.60 5.07 -12.30
N PHE A 173 -11.53 5.86 -12.25
CA PHE A 173 -10.34 5.57 -11.44
C PHE A 173 -10.44 6.12 -10.01
N GLN A 174 -11.57 6.68 -9.58
CA GLN A 174 -11.79 7.12 -8.20
C GLN A 174 -11.97 5.92 -7.27
N VAL A 175 -10.88 5.20 -7.05
CA VAL A 175 -10.82 4.02 -6.17
C VAL A 175 -9.86 4.28 -5.00
N THR A 176 -10.25 3.79 -3.82
CA THR A 176 -9.38 3.76 -2.64
C THR A 176 -9.14 2.30 -2.29
N GLY A 177 -7.88 1.89 -2.25
CA GLY A 177 -7.48 0.55 -1.85
C GLY A 177 -7.70 0.28 -0.36
N GLY A 178 -7.59 -0.99 0.01
CA GLY A 178 -7.61 -1.38 1.41
C GLY A 178 -8.99 -1.43 2.08
N ARG A 179 -10.03 -1.64 1.30
CA ARG A 179 -11.37 -1.94 1.83
C ARG A 179 -11.72 -3.41 1.70
#